data_19ae5f21ff146c2aabf073ff0bc75ab1
#
_entry.id   19ae5f21ff146c2aabf073ff0bc75ab1
#
_cell.length_a   1.000
_cell.length_b   1.000
_cell.length_c   1.000
_cell.angle_alpha   90.00
_cell.angle_beta   90.00
_cell.angle_gamma   90.00
#
_symmetry.space_group_name_H-M   'P 1'
#
loop_
_entity.id
_entity.type
_entity.pdbx_description
1 polymer ?
#
loop_
_entity_poly.entity_id
_entity_poly.type
_entity_poly.pdbx_seq_one_letter_code
_entity_poly.pdbx_strand_id
1 'polypeptide(L)'
;LYRRQRNICFEQGHTDIAQSINQIAAMLRHRSLVMVFSDLFGEPESVLRSLHRLRHGGHDVILFHILDEAEVNFPFRGMVEFEEPETREKIQVDATDFRSDYLTELNQFRDRFRHECSQSGVDYVPLDTSMQFDRALTEYLAQRKARF
;
A
#
# COMPACT_ATOMS: atom_id res chain seq x y z
N LEU A 1 -8.29 12.67 28.21
CA LEU A 1 -8.13 11.20 28.27
C LEU A 1 -7.24 10.77 27.10
N TYR A 2 -5.92 10.72 27.31
CA TYR A 2 -4.98 10.20 26.31
C TYR A 2 -5.13 8.67 26.28
N ARG A 3 -5.74 8.13 25.20
CA ARG A 3 -5.66 6.69 24.92
C ARG A 3 -4.23 6.37 24.47
N ARG A 4 -3.54 5.48 25.19
CA ARG A 4 -2.23 4.93 24.82
C ARG A 4 -2.32 4.35 23.40
N GLN A 5 -1.61 4.96 22.46
CA GLN A 5 -1.25 4.30 21.21
C GLN A 5 -0.30 3.15 21.57
N ARG A 6 -0.73 1.92 21.29
CA ARG A 6 0.19 0.77 21.34
C ARG A 6 0.91 0.73 20.01
N ASN A 7 2.14 1.21 20.00
CA ASN A 7 3.05 0.96 18.90
C ASN A 7 3.45 -0.52 18.96
N ILE A 8 2.99 -1.31 18.00
CA ILE A 8 3.45 -2.69 17.81
C ILE A 8 4.62 -2.56 16.83
N CYS A 9 5.86 -2.62 17.36
CA CYS A 9 7.06 -2.76 16.54
C CYS A 9 7.22 -4.26 16.22
N PHE A 10 7.24 -4.60 14.94
CA PHE A 10 7.64 -5.94 14.49
C PHE A 10 9.15 -5.92 14.26
N GLU A 11 9.84 -6.96 14.75
CA GLU A 11 11.27 -7.16 14.50
C GLU A 11 11.52 -7.49 13.03
N GLN A 12 12.72 -7.14 12.58
CA GLN A 12 13.19 -7.30 11.20
C GLN A 12 13.01 -8.75 10.70
N GLY A 13 12.12 -8.94 9.77
CA GLY A 13 11.85 -10.14 9.01
C GLY A 13 10.91 -9.75 7.87
N HIS A 14 10.84 -10.53 6.81
CA HIS A 14 9.89 -10.31 5.72
C HIS A 14 8.52 -9.99 6.31
N THR A 15 8.12 -8.73 6.21
CA THR A 15 6.84 -8.27 6.77
C THR A 15 5.72 -8.76 5.87
N ASP A 16 5.13 -9.90 6.21
CA ASP A 16 3.88 -10.31 5.59
C ASP A 16 2.77 -9.34 6.03
N ILE A 17 2.48 -8.38 5.16
CA ILE A 17 1.45 -7.37 5.40
C ILE A 17 0.08 -8.00 5.65
N ALA A 18 -0.26 -9.10 4.95
CA ALA A 18 -1.52 -9.80 5.14
C ALA A 18 -1.61 -10.42 6.55
N GLN A 19 -0.51 -10.99 7.03
CA GLN A 19 -0.43 -11.51 8.39
C GLN A 19 -0.57 -10.39 9.42
N SER A 20 0.10 -9.27 9.22
CA SER A 20 0.02 -8.10 10.10
C SER A 20 -1.39 -7.53 10.19
N ILE A 21 -2.09 -7.41 9.06
CA ILE A 21 -3.50 -6.98 9.00
C ILE A 21 -4.39 -7.96 9.76
N ASN A 22 -4.19 -9.27 9.59
CA ASN A 22 -4.98 -10.29 10.29
C ASN A 22 -4.75 -10.28 11.80
N GLN A 23 -3.52 -10.05 12.26
CA GLN A 23 -3.22 -9.90 13.69
C GLN A 23 -3.92 -8.68 14.28
N ILE A 24 -3.88 -7.54 13.59
CA ILE A 24 -4.60 -6.33 14.01
C ILE A 24 -6.11 -6.60 14.08
N ALA A 25 -6.68 -7.25 13.06
CA ALA A 25 -8.09 -7.61 13.04
C ALA A 25 -8.51 -8.46 14.25
N ALA A 26 -7.66 -9.41 14.67
CA ALA A 26 -7.91 -10.25 15.85
C ALA A 26 -7.85 -9.49 17.19
N MET A 27 -7.12 -8.36 17.23
CA MET A 27 -6.95 -7.54 18.44
C MET A 27 -8.06 -6.50 18.60
N LEU A 28 -8.75 -6.11 17.53
CA LEU A 28 -9.78 -5.09 17.54
C LEU A 28 -11.08 -5.63 18.11
N ARG A 29 -11.56 -5.04 19.20
CA ARG A 29 -12.81 -5.44 19.87
C ARG A 29 -13.99 -4.53 19.55
N HIS A 30 -13.74 -3.35 19.01
CA HIS A 30 -14.73 -2.33 18.71
C HIS A 30 -14.52 -1.77 17.32
N ARG A 31 -15.57 -1.23 16.72
CA ARG A 31 -15.46 -0.50 15.45
C ARG A 31 -14.34 0.55 15.53
N SER A 32 -13.42 0.48 14.61
CA SER A 32 -12.20 1.28 14.60
C SER A 32 -11.91 1.79 13.19
N LEU A 33 -11.17 2.87 13.09
CA LEU A 33 -10.52 3.30 11.86
C LEU A 33 -9.14 2.64 11.79
N VAL A 34 -8.91 1.89 10.73
CA VAL A 34 -7.63 1.23 10.45
C VAL A 34 -7.01 1.89 9.22
N MET A 35 -5.82 2.44 9.39
CA MET A 35 -5.03 3.00 8.29
C MET A 35 -3.84 2.09 8.05
N VAL A 36 -3.71 1.60 6.82
CA VAL A 36 -2.61 0.76 6.37
C VAL A 36 -1.74 1.56 5.42
N PHE A 37 -0.44 1.64 5.70
CA PHE A 37 0.56 2.30 4.87
C PHE A 37 1.54 1.24 4.38
N SER A 38 1.61 1.04 3.08
CA SER A 38 2.47 -0.01 2.51
C SER A 38 2.73 0.23 1.02
N ASP A 39 3.85 -0.29 0.54
CA ASP A 39 4.18 -0.47 -0.86
C ASP A 39 3.45 -1.67 -1.50
N LEU A 40 2.72 -2.46 -0.69
CA LEU A 40 1.98 -3.66 -1.09
C LEU A 40 2.87 -4.76 -1.72
N PHE A 41 4.14 -4.79 -1.33
CA PHE A 41 5.03 -5.85 -1.76
C PHE A 41 4.55 -7.19 -1.21
N GLY A 42 4.25 -8.14 -2.09
CA GLY A 42 3.74 -9.46 -1.70
C GLY A 42 2.58 -9.94 -2.58
N GLU A 43 1.89 -10.96 -2.11
CA GLU A 43 0.81 -11.59 -2.86
C GLU A 43 -0.50 -10.78 -2.74
N PRO A 44 -1.01 -10.17 -3.83
CA PRO A 44 -2.16 -9.27 -3.79
C PRO A 44 -3.43 -9.89 -3.19
N GLU A 45 -3.71 -11.16 -3.51
CA GLU A 45 -4.90 -11.86 -3.02
C GLU A 45 -4.93 -11.97 -1.50
N SER A 46 -3.80 -12.24 -0.88
CA SER A 46 -3.70 -12.36 0.58
C SER A 46 -3.95 -11.03 1.26
N VAL A 47 -3.39 -9.95 0.71
CA VAL A 47 -3.62 -8.60 1.22
C VAL A 47 -5.08 -8.21 1.08
N LEU A 48 -5.67 -8.37 -0.10
CA LEU A 48 -7.07 -8.04 -0.37
C LEU A 48 -8.02 -8.82 0.55
N ARG A 49 -7.82 -10.14 0.72
CA ARG A 49 -8.62 -10.95 1.67
C ARG A 49 -8.52 -10.43 3.10
N SER A 50 -7.35 -9.98 3.51
CA SER A 50 -7.15 -9.46 4.87
C SER A 50 -7.84 -8.11 5.07
N LEU A 51 -7.80 -7.22 4.08
CA LEU A 51 -8.53 -5.95 4.07
C LEU A 51 -10.05 -6.19 4.09
N HIS A 52 -10.54 -7.12 3.29
CA HIS A 52 -11.96 -7.50 3.28
C HIS A 52 -12.42 -8.03 4.66
N ARG A 53 -11.59 -8.83 5.31
CA ARG A 53 -11.89 -9.33 6.67
C ARG A 53 -12.01 -8.19 7.68
N LEU A 54 -11.10 -7.22 7.65
CA LEU A 54 -11.20 -6.02 8.48
C LEU A 54 -12.50 -5.27 8.22
N ARG A 55 -12.84 -5.04 6.97
CA ARG A 55 -14.05 -4.32 6.59
C ARG A 55 -15.32 -5.07 7.01
N HIS A 56 -15.35 -6.40 6.83
CA HIS A 56 -16.43 -7.27 7.29
C HIS A 56 -16.58 -7.28 8.83
N GLY A 57 -15.48 -7.08 9.57
CA GLY A 57 -15.49 -6.88 11.01
C GLY A 57 -16.12 -5.54 11.46
N GLY A 58 -16.60 -4.74 10.51
CA GLY A 58 -17.26 -3.45 10.79
C GLY A 58 -16.29 -2.30 10.99
N HIS A 59 -15.00 -2.49 10.70
CA HIS A 59 -13.98 -1.45 10.79
C HIS A 59 -13.99 -0.55 9.55
N ASP A 60 -13.68 0.73 9.71
CA ASP A 60 -13.39 1.61 8.60
C ASP A 60 -11.93 1.44 8.19
N VAL A 61 -11.68 1.15 6.92
CA VAL A 61 -10.35 0.79 6.43
C VAL A 61 -9.89 1.74 5.33
N ILE A 62 -8.68 2.27 5.48
CA ILE A 62 -8.02 3.09 4.48
C ILE A 62 -6.68 2.43 4.16
N LEU A 63 -6.46 2.17 2.88
CA LEU A 63 -5.20 1.65 2.35
C LEU A 63 -4.46 2.77 1.63
N PHE A 64 -3.36 3.23 2.19
CA PHE A 64 -2.40 4.12 1.55
C PHE A 64 -1.35 3.27 0.84
N HIS A 65 -1.40 3.25 -0.48
CA HIS A 65 -0.41 2.57 -1.32
C HIS A 65 0.70 3.55 -1.66
N ILE A 66 1.88 3.36 -1.05
CA ILE A 66 3.02 4.26 -1.18
C ILE A 66 3.99 3.66 -2.19
N LEU A 67 4.31 4.43 -3.22
CA LEU A 67 5.29 4.09 -4.25
C LEU A 67 6.38 5.16 -4.30
N ASP A 68 7.58 4.77 -4.68
CA ASP A 68 8.61 5.75 -4.99
C ASP A 68 8.26 6.48 -6.30
N GLU A 69 8.62 7.76 -6.39
CA GLU A 69 8.42 8.54 -7.60
C GLU A 69 9.10 7.89 -8.82
N ALA A 70 10.27 7.27 -8.61
CA ALA A 70 10.97 6.58 -9.66
C ALA A 70 10.26 5.29 -10.11
N GLU A 71 9.49 4.63 -9.25
CA GLU A 71 8.65 3.50 -9.62
C GLU A 71 7.46 3.94 -10.47
N VAL A 72 6.82 5.05 -10.09
CA VAL A 72 5.65 5.57 -10.81
C VAL A 72 6.01 6.11 -12.18
N ASN A 73 7.12 6.84 -12.30
CA ASN A 73 7.54 7.53 -13.52
C ASN A 73 8.51 6.72 -14.38
N PHE A 74 9.22 5.77 -13.79
CA PHE A 74 10.27 4.96 -14.38
C PHE A 74 11.21 5.80 -15.27
N PRO A 75 12.00 6.73 -14.69
CA PRO A 75 12.80 7.69 -15.44
C PRO A 75 14.07 7.09 -16.04
N PHE A 76 14.29 5.80 -15.87
CA PHE A 76 15.48 5.09 -16.29
C PHE A 76 15.52 4.89 -17.81
N ARG A 77 16.72 4.93 -18.40
CA ARG A 77 16.96 4.74 -19.84
C ARG A 77 18.28 3.99 -20.06
N GLY A 78 18.33 3.21 -21.14
CA GLY A 78 19.51 2.41 -21.51
C GLY A 78 19.78 1.30 -20.49
N MET A 79 21.02 0.79 -20.50
CA MET A 79 21.42 -0.27 -19.58
C MET A 79 21.50 0.23 -18.14
N VAL A 80 20.71 -0.36 -17.26
CA VAL A 80 20.64 -0.04 -15.83
C VAL A 80 20.85 -1.31 -15.01
N GLU A 81 21.61 -1.21 -13.94
CA GLU A 81 21.76 -2.26 -12.94
C GLU A 81 20.83 -1.97 -11.75
N PHE A 82 19.89 -2.87 -11.50
CA PHE A 82 19.07 -2.85 -10.28
C PHE A 82 19.67 -3.81 -9.26
N GLU A 83 19.79 -3.36 -8.02
CA GLU A 83 20.26 -4.16 -6.89
C GLU A 83 19.14 -4.34 -5.88
N GLU A 84 18.84 -5.60 -5.52
CA GLU A 84 17.93 -5.91 -4.43
C GLU A 84 18.64 -5.64 -3.09
N PRO A 85 18.14 -4.70 -2.27
CA PRO A 85 18.85 -4.29 -1.03
C PRO A 85 19.03 -5.41 -0.01
N GLU A 86 18.11 -6.38 0.03
CA GLU A 86 18.14 -7.47 1.01
C GLU A 86 19.10 -8.60 0.60
N THR A 87 18.99 -9.06 -0.63
CA THR A 87 19.77 -10.18 -1.15
C THR A 87 21.09 -9.76 -1.80
N ARG A 88 21.24 -8.47 -2.15
CA ARG A 88 22.35 -7.93 -2.94
C ARG A 88 22.44 -8.51 -4.34
N GLU A 89 21.40 -9.18 -4.79
CA GLU A 89 21.29 -9.64 -6.17
C GLU A 89 21.19 -8.45 -7.12
N LYS A 90 21.89 -8.60 -8.27
CA LYS A 90 21.95 -7.54 -9.28
C LYS A 90 21.40 -8.05 -10.59
N ILE A 91 20.55 -7.23 -11.21
CA ILE A 91 19.98 -7.51 -12.52
C ILE A 91 20.30 -6.35 -13.44
N GLN A 92 20.89 -6.65 -14.60
CA GLN A 92 21.10 -5.67 -15.66
C GLN A 92 20.01 -5.81 -16.71
N VAL A 93 19.31 -4.73 -16.98
CA VAL A 93 18.24 -4.68 -17.99
C VAL A 93 18.38 -3.43 -18.86
N ASP A 94 17.93 -3.51 -20.11
CA ASP A 94 17.70 -2.29 -20.88
C ASP A 94 16.38 -1.66 -20.41
N ALA A 95 16.52 -0.59 -19.63
CA ALA A 95 15.38 0.10 -19.04
C ALA A 95 14.45 0.72 -20.09
N THR A 96 14.97 1.01 -21.30
CA THR A 96 14.17 1.59 -22.38
C THR A 96 13.14 0.59 -22.89
N ASP A 97 13.57 -0.63 -23.12
CA ASP A 97 12.71 -1.72 -23.62
C ASP A 97 11.74 -2.20 -22.52
N PHE A 98 12.23 -2.29 -21.29
CA PHE A 98 11.46 -2.79 -20.15
C PHE A 98 10.38 -1.80 -19.65
N ARG A 99 10.57 -0.49 -19.88
CA ARG A 99 9.73 0.57 -19.32
C ARG A 99 8.25 0.41 -19.62
N SER A 100 7.92 0.08 -20.85
CA SER A 100 6.51 -0.04 -21.30
C SER A 100 5.79 -1.15 -20.54
N ASP A 101 6.42 -2.30 -20.43
CA ASP A 101 5.86 -3.48 -19.80
C ASP A 101 5.74 -3.26 -18.29
N TYR A 102 6.76 -2.72 -17.66
CA TYR A 102 6.74 -2.37 -16.24
C TYR A 102 5.59 -1.42 -15.88
N LEU A 103 5.43 -0.30 -16.61
CA LEU A 103 4.36 0.65 -16.34
C LEU A 103 2.98 0.06 -16.59
N THR A 104 2.85 -0.84 -17.55
CA THR A 104 1.60 -1.56 -17.82
C THR A 104 1.24 -2.47 -16.65
N GLU A 105 2.18 -3.28 -16.18
CA GLU A 105 1.99 -4.17 -15.02
C GLU A 105 1.68 -3.38 -13.74
N LEU A 106 2.42 -2.30 -13.48
CA LEU A 106 2.17 -1.44 -12.32
C LEU A 106 0.77 -0.83 -12.36
N ASN A 107 0.32 -0.34 -13.52
CA ASN A 107 -1.01 0.22 -13.65
C ASN A 107 -2.10 -0.84 -13.48
N GLN A 108 -1.94 -2.04 -14.04
CA GLN A 108 -2.86 -3.16 -13.84
C GLN A 108 -2.97 -3.54 -12.36
N PHE A 109 -1.83 -3.62 -11.66
CA PHE A 109 -1.77 -3.87 -10.22
C PHE A 109 -2.55 -2.81 -9.43
N ARG A 110 -2.32 -1.52 -9.70
CA ARG A 110 -3.01 -0.40 -9.03
C ARG A 110 -4.50 -0.41 -9.32
N ASP A 111 -4.91 -0.68 -10.56
CA ASP A 111 -6.32 -0.73 -10.96
C ASP A 111 -7.04 -1.91 -10.32
N ARG A 112 -6.37 -3.04 -10.18
CA ARG A 112 -6.88 -4.18 -9.43
C ARG A 112 -7.17 -3.82 -7.97
N PHE A 113 -6.20 -3.24 -7.26
CA PHE A 113 -6.42 -2.82 -5.88
C PHE A 113 -7.53 -1.77 -5.76
N ARG A 114 -7.57 -0.80 -6.66
CA ARG A 114 -8.62 0.22 -6.70
C ARG A 114 -10.01 -0.41 -6.86
N HIS A 115 -10.13 -1.35 -7.77
CA HIS A 115 -11.39 -2.05 -8.04
C HIS A 115 -11.85 -2.88 -6.83
N GLU A 116 -11.00 -3.76 -6.33
CA GLU A 116 -11.31 -4.67 -5.22
C GLU A 116 -11.59 -3.92 -3.91
N CYS A 117 -10.82 -2.89 -3.61
CA CYS A 117 -11.05 -2.03 -2.45
C CYS A 117 -12.40 -1.30 -2.57
N SER A 118 -12.72 -0.75 -3.75
CA SER A 118 -14.00 -0.08 -3.99
C SER A 118 -15.19 -1.02 -3.78
N GLN A 119 -15.10 -2.26 -4.25
CA GLN A 119 -16.14 -3.27 -4.10
C GLN A 119 -16.40 -3.64 -2.63
N SER A 120 -15.36 -3.66 -1.81
CA SER A 120 -15.44 -4.02 -0.40
C SER A 120 -15.66 -2.83 0.54
N GLY A 121 -15.70 -1.60 0.03
CA GLY A 121 -15.84 -0.39 0.82
C GLY A 121 -14.57 -0.05 1.62
N VAL A 122 -13.41 -0.44 1.13
CA VAL A 122 -12.09 -0.01 1.59
C VAL A 122 -11.70 1.24 0.79
N ASP A 123 -11.27 2.29 1.46
CA ASP A 123 -10.74 3.46 0.77
C ASP A 123 -9.30 3.19 0.31
N TYR A 124 -9.06 3.22 -0.99
CA TYR A 124 -7.73 3.06 -1.60
C TYR A 124 -7.18 4.42 -2.02
N VAL A 125 -6.03 4.79 -1.47
CA VAL A 125 -5.37 6.07 -1.68
C VAL A 125 -3.94 5.84 -2.19
N PRO A 126 -3.69 5.96 -3.50
CA PRO A 126 -2.34 5.89 -4.03
C PRO A 126 -1.58 7.18 -3.68
N LEU A 127 -0.37 7.03 -3.18
CA LEU A 127 0.57 8.10 -2.88
C LEU A 127 1.91 7.78 -3.53
N ASP A 128 2.63 8.80 -3.94
CA ASP A 128 4.04 8.66 -4.32
C ASP A 128 4.93 9.58 -3.48
N THR A 129 6.21 9.27 -3.44
CA THR A 129 7.17 9.97 -2.57
C THR A 129 7.45 11.43 -2.98
N SER A 130 7.00 11.86 -4.16
CA SER A 130 7.08 13.27 -4.59
C SER A 130 5.97 14.13 -3.97
N MET A 131 4.89 13.50 -3.48
CA MET A 131 3.74 14.21 -2.90
C MET A 131 4.04 14.67 -1.48
N GLN A 132 3.62 15.88 -1.13
CA GLN A 132 3.61 16.33 0.26
C GLN A 132 2.54 15.54 1.03
N PHE A 133 3.00 14.64 1.91
CA PHE A 133 2.13 13.71 2.62
C PHE A 133 1.01 14.40 3.43
N ASP A 134 1.34 15.48 4.12
CA ASP A 134 0.39 16.28 4.91
C ASP A 134 -0.73 16.84 4.03
N ARG A 135 -0.41 17.30 2.85
CA ARG A 135 -1.38 17.80 1.87
C ARG A 135 -2.28 16.67 1.35
N ALA A 136 -1.68 15.56 0.92
CA ALA A 136 -2.42 14.40 0.41
C ALA A 136 -3.39 13.84 1.47
N LEU A 137 -2.92 13.71 2.72
CA LEU A 137 -3.75 13.26 3.84
C LEU A 137 -4.89 14.24 4.15
N THR A 138 -4.60 15.53 4.15
CA THR A 138 -5.59 16.59 4.41
C THR A 138 -6.67 16.61 3.33
N GLU A 139 -6.29 16.54 2.06
CA GLU A 139 -7.22 16.48 0.93
C GLU A 139 -8.12 15.24 1.01
N TYR A 140 -7.54 14.07 1.31
CA TYR A 140 -8.30 12.84 1.49
C TYR A 140 -9.30 12.95 2.64
N LEU A 141 -8.90 13.44 3.80
CA LEU A 141 -9.77 13.58 4.97
C LEU A 141 -10.90 14.60 4.72
N ALA A 142 -10.62 15.69 3.99
CA ALA A 142 -11.62 16.66 3.58
C ALA A 142 -12.67 16.04 2.64
N GLN A 143 -12.23 15.26 1.64
CA GLN A 143 -13.13 14.54 0.74
C GLN A 143 -13.97 13.50 1.48
N ARG A 144 -13.38 12.78 2.44
CA ARG A 144 -14.09 11.80 3.26
C ARG A 144 -15.17 12.48 4.11
N LYS A 145 -14.86 13.61 4.75
CA LYS A 145 -15.82 14.38 5.53
C LYS A 145 -17.03 14.85 4.71
N ALA A 146 -16.85 15.15 3.43
CA ALA A 146 -17.93 15.57 2.55
C ALA A 146 -18.88 14.42 2.14
N ARG A 147 -18.52 13.15 2.39
CA ARG A 147 -19.35 11.97 2.08
C ARG A 147 -20.28 11.56 3.24
N PHE A 148 -20.10 12.16 4.41
CA PHE A 148 -20.91 11.95 5.62
C PHE A 148 -21.58 13.24 6.08
#